data_8a1bfcf2b8050653e2bd9dfe8a631417
#
_entry.id   8a1bfcf2b8050653e2bd9dfe8a631417
#
_cell.length_a   1.000
_cell.length_b   1.000
_cell.length_c   1.000
_cell.angle_alpha   90.00
_cell.angle_beta   90.00
_cell.angle_gamma   90.00
#
_symmetry.space_group_name_H-M   'P 1'
#
loop_
_entity.id
_entity.type
_entity.pdbx_description
1 polymer ?
#
loop_
_entity_poly.entity_id
_entity_poly.type
_entity_poly.pdbx_seq_one_letter_code
_entity_poly.pdbx_strand_id
1 'polypeptide(L)'
;MNNIDCGINKENRIPYLSDSELWLDFASIMEFLLWAVLQKEEMERNGEDTAELLLHANEELEEAEEIIQRRIELTKISGFELHTVKFFSLYHFAKIEKFPLVLAGVVGMKDTLIPIFSAAETGKNVQTPTVEMALRLYGITIGPDFKETALLVNRTGDFASCLDSHSNSSKAWHQETLSLRKPLLSYLLGQPFVASYRKYAVQEPLPKLLVYEEVLEKAISVSNHQGTSAEPLVMYLYGRKKSGKKLLISYLAKYLQRPVTFLCWQDIFPMSE
;
A
#
# COMPACT_ATOMS: atom_id res chain seq x y z
N MET A 1 34.67 11.91 -5.07
CA MET A 1 33.29 11.37 -4.94
C MET A 1 32.34 12.56 -4.90
N ASN A 2 31.38 12.65 -5.80
CA ASN A 2 30.29 13.62 -5.64
C ASN A 2 29.41 13.06 -4.52
N ASN A 3 29.36 13.73 -3.37
CA ASN A 3 28.42 13.39 -2.31
C ASN A 3 27.01 13.58 -2.86
N ILE A 4 26.34 12.48 -3.18
CA ILE A 4 24.94 12.51 -3.55
C ILE A 4 24.16 12.34 -2.24
N ASP A 5 23.37 13.32 -1.95
CA ASP A 5 22.50 13.40 -0.81
C ASP A 5 21.11 12.77 -1.17
N CYS A 6 20.41 12.26 -0.20
CA CYS A 6 19.10 11.64 -0.35
C CYS A 6 18.01 12.62 -0.88
N GLY A 7 18.33 13.90 -1.04
CA GLY A 7 17.41 14.92 -1.58
C GLY A 7 16.27 15.31 -0.64
N ILE A 8 16.23 14.77 0.57
CA ILE A 8 15.26 15.18 1.59
C ILE A 8 15.80 16.42 2.29
N ASN A 9 14.98 17.46 2.35
CA ASN A 9 15.37 18.68 3.05
C ASN A 9 15.56 18.42 4.54
N LYS A 10 16.80 18.36 5.00
CA LYS A 10 17.22 18.05 6.37
C LYS A 10 16.69 19.06 7.42
N GLU A 11 16.37 20.29 6.99
CA GLU A 11 15.81 21.33 7.82
C GLU A 11 14.28 21.32 7.87
N ASN A 12 13.65 20.44 7.11
CA ASN A 12 12.20 20.44 6.97
C ASN A 12 11.51 19.92 8.24
N ARG A 13 10.96 20.85 9.02
CA ARG A 13 10.19 20.60 10.25
C ARG A 13 8.69 20.85 10.05
N ILE A 14 8.22 20.85 8.81
CA ILE A 14 6.84 21.14 8.46
C ILE A 14 6.07 19.82 8.42
N PRO A 15 4.87 19.72 9.01
CA PRO A 15 4.02 18.55 8.90
C PRO A 15 3.65 18.27 7.44
N TYR A 16 3.37 17.03 7.10
CA TYR A 16 2.82 16.68 5.80
C TYR A 16 1.42 17.25 5.63
N LEU A 17 1.15 17.85 4.49
CA LEU A 17 -0.17 18.35 4.12
C LEU A 17 -1.00 17.30 3.35
N SER A 18 -0.34 16.26 2.87
CA SER A 18 -0.98 15.17 2.11
C SER A 18 -0.13 13.90 2.14
N ASP A 19 -0.76 12.74 1.87
CA ASP A 19 -0.03 11.49 1.63
C ASP A 19 0.95 11.61 0.46
N SER A 20 0.61 12.38 -0.58
CA SER A 20 1.48 12.57 -1.75
C SER A 20 2.83 13.19 -1.39
N GLU A 21 2.89 14.10 -0.41
CA GLU A 21 4.18 14.65 0.06
C GLU A 21 5.05 13.59 0.75
N LEU A 22 4.45 12.73 1.58
CA LEU A 22 5.16 11.60 2.19
C LEU A 22 5.72 10.66 1.12
N TRP A 23 4.93 10.40 0.08
CA TRP A 23 5.36 9.55 -1.03
C TRP A 23 6.48 10.17 -1.87
N LEU A 24 6.56 11.50 -1.97
CA LEU A 24 7.70 12.18 -2.61
C LEU A 24 8.99 11.98 -1.82
N ASP A 25 8.94 12.01 -0.49
CA ASP A 25 10.10 11.70 0.35
C ASP A 25 10.52 10.23 0.18
N PHE A 26 9.58 9.28 0.13
CA PHE A 26 9.90 7.89 -0.20
C PHE A 26 10.51 7.74 -1.60
N ALA A 27 10.03 8.51 -2.58
CA ALA A 27 10.60 8.51 -3.92
C ALA A 27 12.05 8.98 -3.93
N SER A 28 12.37 10.01 -3.15
CA SER A 28 13.74 10.51 -3.02
C SER A 28 14.68 9.46 -2.40
N ILE A 29 14.23 8.75 -1.36
CA ILE A 29 14.97 7.62 -0.79
C ILE A 29 15.21 6.53 -1.84
N MET A 30 14.19 6.14 -2.58
CA MET A 30 14.33 5.08 -3.59
C MET A 30 15.27 5.48 -4.74
N GLU A 31 15.23 6.75 -5.15
CA GLU A 31 16.13 7.30 -6.15
C GLU A 31 17.59 7.27 -5.68
N PHE A 32 17.83 7.66 -4.44
CA PHE A 32 19.14 7.60 -3.80
C PHE A 32 19.67 6.15 -3.71
N LEU A 33 18.84 5.22 -3.25
CA LEU A 33 19.23 3.80 -3.16
C LEU A 33 19.54 3.17 -4.51
N LEU A 34 18.73 3.47 -5.54
CA LEU A 34 18.99 3.01 -6.90
C LEU A 34 20.36 3.51 -7.40
N TRP A 35 20.64 4.78 -7.15
CA TRP A 35 21.94 5.36 -7.50
C TRP A 35 23.08 4.65 -6.72
N ALA A 36 22.92 4.42 -5.40
CA ALA A 36 23.91 3.71 -4.59
C ALA A 36 24.18 2.28 -5.10
N VAL A 37 23.13 1.55 -5.54
CA VAL A 37 23.28 0.23 -6.17
C VAL A 37 24.11 0.30 -7.43
N LEU A 38 23.81 1.25 -8.33
CA LEU A 38 24.54 1.40 -9.59
C LEU A 38 26.01 1.72 -9.34
N GLN A 39 26.27 2.63 -8.40
CA GLN A 39 27.63 3.02 -8.06
C GLN A 39 28.41 1.86 -7.41
N LYS A 40 27.79 1.12 -6.50
CA LYS A 40 28.37 -0.08 -5.91
C LYS A 40 28.80 -1.08 -6.98
N GLU A 41 27.93 -1.37 -7.93
CA GLU A 41 28.22 -2.35 -8.99
C GLU A 41 29.32 -1.87 -9.95
N GLU A 42 29.43 -0.58 -10.17
CA GLU A 42 30.53 0.00 -10.96
C GLU A 42 31.86 -0.12 -10.22
N MET A 43 31.88 0.21 -8.92
CA MET A 43 33.07 0.05 -8.07
C MET A 43 33.52 -1.41 -7.98
N GLU A 44 32.56 -2.35 -7.76
CA GLU A 44 32.86 -3.78 -7.72
C GLU A 44 33.45 -4.30 -9.05
N ARG A 45 32.94 -3.83 -10.19
CA ARG A 45 33.48 -4.16 -11.52
C ARG A 45 34.91 -3.64 -11.72
N ASN A 46 35.23 -2.51 -11.12
CA ASN A 46 36.57 -1.92 -11.15
C ASN A 46 37.50 -2.52 -10.09
N GLY A 47 37.01 -3.39 -9.22
CA GLY A 47 37.77 -3.94 -8.10
C GLY A 47 38.03 -2.95 -6.96
N GLU A 48 37.19 -1.92 -6.85
CA GLU A 48 37.26 -0.89 -5.81
C GLU A 48 36.51 -1.33 -4.54
N ASP A 49 36.96 -0.84 -3.36
CA ASP A 49 36.29 -1.08 -2.10
C ASP A 49 35.00 -0.25 -1.99
N THR A 50 33.89 -0.91 -1.63
CA THR A 50 32.58 -0.29 -1.51
C THR A 50 32.19 0.08 -0.07
N ALA A 51 33.06 -0.15 0.90
CA ALA A 51 32.75 0.05 2.33
C ALA A 51 32.37 1.50 2.66
N GLU A 52 33.09 2.47 2.13
CA GLU A 52 32.78 3.90 2.32
C GLU A 52 31.42 4.31 1.70
N LEU A 53 31.10 3.80 0.51
CA LEU A 53 29.82 4.03 -0.14
C LEU A 53 28.66 3.47 0.71
N LEU A 54 28.79 2.24 1.22
CA LEU A 54 27.78 1.60 2.03
C LEU A 54 27.58 2.30 3.37
N LEU A 55 28.67 2.76 4.01
CA LEU A 55 28.59 3.54 5.24
C LEU A 55 27.84 4.84 5.02
N HIS A 56 28.19 5.60 3.98
CA HIS A 56 27.52 6.85 3.63
C HIS A 56 26.05 6.62 3.29
N ALA A 57 25.73 5.58 2.54
CA ALA A 57 24.35 5.26 2.20
C ALA A 57 23.50 4.94 3.44
N ASN A 58 24.06 4.24 4.43
CA ASN A 58 23.36 3.96 5.68
C ASN A 58 23.12 5.23 6.51
N GLU A 59 24.14 6.09 6.64
CA GLU A 59 24.02 7.36 7.38
C GLU A 59 22.94 8.27 6.78
N GLU A 60 22.93 8.43 5.45
CA GLU A 60 21.91 9.24 4.74
C GLU A 60 20.51 8.67 4.92
N LEU A 61 20.36 7.35 4.93
CA LEU A 61 19.07 6.71 5.13
C LEU A 61 18.55 6.86 6.55
N GLU A 62 19.41 6.66 7.56
CA GLU A 62 19.03 6.85 8.96
C GLU A 62 18.56 8.30 9.19
N GLU A 63 19.29 9.27 8.66
CA GLU A 63 18.91 10.67 8.75
C GLU A 63 17.57 10.96 8.04
N ALA A 64 17.37 10.39 6.84
CA ALA A 64 16.14 10.52 6.08
C ALA A 64 14.93 9.89 6.81
N GLU A 65 15.11 8.69 7.38
CA GLU A 65 14.07 8.01 8.17
C GLU A 65 13.71 8.84 9.42
N GLU A 66 14.68 9.44 10.10
CA GLU A 66 14.43 10.31 11.25
C GLU A 66 13.64 11.57 10.88
N ILE A 67 13.95 12.20 9.74
CA ILE A 67 13.23 13.38 9.25
C ILE A 67 11.78 13.00 8.93
N ILE A 68 11.57 11.92 8.19
CA ILE A 68 10.23 11.43 7.84
C ILE A 68 9.43 11.12 9.10
N GLN A 69 10.02 10.42 10.06
CA GLN A 69 9.35 10.08 11.32
C GLN A 69 8.94 11.34 12.09
N ARG A 70 9.82 12.31 12.18
CA ARG A 70 9.53 13.60 12.83
C ARG A 70 8.38 14.34 12.15
N ARG A 71 8.37 14.40 10.81
CA ARG A 71 7.29 15.02 10.05
C ARG A 71 5.96 14.30 10.23
N ILE A 72 5.97 12.96 10.31
CA ILE A 72 4.78 12.14 10.61
C ILE A 72 4.22 12.51 11.99
N GLU A 73 5.06 12.65 13.01
CA GLU A 73 4.66 13.03 14.36
C GLU A 73 4.03 14.44 14.38
N LEU A 74 4.66 15.41 13.73
CA LEU A 74 4.12 16.76 13.59
C LEU A 74 2.77 16.76 12.87
N THR A 75 2.61 15.92 11.85
CA THR A 75 1.35 15.75 11.11
C THR A 75 0.26 15.21 12.02
N LYS A 76 0.57 14.23 12.83
CA LYS A 76 -0.36 13.68 13.82
C LYS A 76 -0.77 14.72 14.87
N ILE A 77 0.18 15.54 15.35
CA ILE A 77 -0.09 16.63 16.29
C ILE A 77 -1.00 17.70 15.66
N SER A 78 -0.86 17.97 14.36
CA SER A 78 -1.73 18.90 13.63
C SER A 78 -3.16 18.38 13.41
N GLY A 79 -3.45 17.14 13.80
CA GLY A 79 -4.77 16.51 13.65
C GLY A 79 -5.02 15.92 12.26
N PHE A 80 -4.01 15.87 11.39
CA PHE A 80 -4.11 15.21 10.09
C PHE A 80 -3.63 13.77 10.19
N GLU A 81 -4.40 12.82 9.64
CA GLU A 81 -4.07 11.40 9.62
C GLU A 81 -3.66 10.98 8.20
N LEU A 82 -2.41 10.58 8.05
CA LEU A 82 -1.89 10.04 6.79
C LEU A 82 -2.40 8.60 6.57
N HIS A 83 -3.03 8.35 5.42
CA HIS A 83 -3.54 7.03 5.05
C HIS A 83 -2.44 5.98 4.97
N THR A 84 -1.28 6.36 4.46
CA THR A 84 -0.09 5.51 4.39
C THR A 84 0.38 5.08 5.77
N VAL A 85 0.46 6.01 6.73
CA VAL A 85 0.87 5.71 8.10
C VAL A 85 -0.16 4.80 8.78
N LYS A 86 -1.44 5.11 8.61
CA LYS A 86 -2.54 4.28 9.12
C LYS A 86 -2.49 2.86 8.56
N PHE A 87 -2.29 2.71 7.26
CA PHE A 87 -2.16 1.42 6.62
C PHE A 87 -1.02 0.61 7.22
N PHE A 88 0.18 1.16 7.30
CA PHE A 88 1.33 0.46 7.88
C PHE A 88 1.22 0.20 9.37
N SER A 89 0.38 0.93 10.10
CA SER A 89 0.10 0.66 11.52
C SER A 89 -0.92 -0.46 11.74
N LEU A 90 -1.85 -0.64 10.80
CA LEU A 90 -2.87 -1.70 10.85
C LEU A 90 -2.31 -3.07 10.47
N TYR A 91 -1.40 -3.10 9.52
CA TYR A 91 -0.75 -4.31 9.03
C TYR A 91 0.66 -4.37 9.60
N HIS A 92 0.94 -5.35 10.43
CA HIS A 92 2.25 -5.52 11.08
C HIS A 92 3.29 -6.11 10.14
N PHE A 93 3.53 -5.43 9.01
CA PHE A 93 4.55 -5.85 8.05
C PHE A 93 5.96 -5.81 8.66
N ALA A 94 6.76 -6.82 8.38
CA ALA A 94 8.18 -6.78 8.62
C ALA A 94 8.87 -5.69 7.76
N LYS A 95 10.05 -5.19 8.17
CA LYS A 95 10.76 -4.15 7.43
C LYS A 95 11.00 -4.55 5.97
N ILE A 96 11.36 -5.82 5.74
CA ILE A 96 11.55 -6.40 4.41
C ILE A 96 10.27 -6.50 3.56
N GLU A 97 9.10 -6.52 4.17
CA GLU A 97 7.81 -6.51 3.45
C GLU A 97 7.36 -5.09 3.13
N LYS A 98 7.61 -4.13 4.03
CA LYS A 98 7.29 -2.72 3.82
C LYS A 98 8.06 -2.14 2.65
N PHE A 99 9.33 -2.47 2.55
CA PHE A 99 10.23 -1.91 1.55
C PHE A 99 9.75 -2.16 0.10
N PRO A 100 9.44 -3.41 -0.34
CA PRO A 100 8.90 -3.64 -1.69
C PRO A 100 7.53 -3.00 -1.92
N LEU A 101 6.70 -2.84 -0.88
CA LEU A 101 5.43 -2.12 -1.03
C LEU A 101 5.65 -0.63 -1.30
N VAL A 102 6.60 -0.01 -0.61
CA VAL A 102 7.00 1.37 -0.86
C VAL A 102 7.60 1.50 -2.25
N LEU A 103 8.51 0.62 -2.64
CA LEU A 103 9.13 0.61 -3.97
C LEU A 103 8.07 0.50 -5.08
N ALA A 104 7.13 -0.44 -4.96
CA ALA A 104 6.05 -0.62 -5.93
C ALA A 104 5.12 0.60 -6.02
N GLY A 105 4.87 1.27 -4.90
CA GLY A 105 4.05 2.49 -4.84
C GLY A 105 4.73 3.69 -5.47
N VAL A 106 6.00 3.90 -5.17
CA VAL A 106 6.80 5.02 -5.70
C VAL A 106 6.88 4.98 -7.23
N VAL A 107 7.09 3.81 -7.82
CA VAL A 107 7.13 3.66 -9.29
C VAL A 107 5.81 4.02 -9.96
N GLY A 108 4.70 3.73 -9.30
CA GLY A 108 3.38 4.15 -9.78
C GLY A 108 3.15 5.67 -9.79
N MET A 109 4.04 6.45 -9.15
CA MET A 109 3.90 7.90 -8.99
C MET A 109 4.90 8.73 -9.77
N LYS A 110 6.11 8.22 -9.99
CA LYS A 110 7.22 9.00 -10.56
C LYS A 110 7.81 8.29 -11.78
N ASP A 111 7.29 8.63 -12.96
CA ASP A 111 7.76 8.06 -14.23
C ASP A 111 9.28 8.28 -14.46
N THR A 112 9.87 9.30 -13.82
CA THR A 112 11.31 9.58 -13.90
C THR A 112 12.19 8.48 -13.30
N LEU A 113 11.64 7.62 -12.45
CA LEU A 113 12.36 6.47 -11.89
C LEU A 113 12.47 5.30 -12.88
N ILE A 114 11.58 5.21 -13.86
CA ILE A 114 11.55 4.12 -14.85
C ILE A 114 12.88 3.98 -15.62
N PRO A 115 13.51 5.05 -16.13
CA PRO A 115 14.81 4.95 -16.79
C PRO A 115 15.92 4.45 -15.86
N ILE A 116 15.90 4.86 -14.59
CA ILE A 116 16.90 4.43 -13.59
C ILE A 116 16.72 2.95 -13.27
N PHE A 117 15.47 2.47 -13.13
CA PHE A 117 15.17 1.04 -12.99
C PHE A 117 15.65 0.24 -14.19
N SER A 118 15.40 0.74 -15.40
CA SER A 118 15.83 0.07 -16.63
C SER A 118 17.36 -0.01 -16.73
N ALA A 119 18.08 0.99 -16.25
CA ALA A 119 19.54 0.98 -16.19
C ALA A 119 20.07 -0.02 -15.13
N ALA A 120 19.40 -0.11 -13.99
CA ALA A 120 19.78 -1.01 -12.91
C ALA A 120 19.43 -2.49 -13.18
N GLU A 121 18.43 -2.76 -14.03
CA GLU A 121 18.10 -4.12 -14.50
C GLU A 121 18.71 -4.37 -15.90
N THR A 122 19.99 -4.66 -15.95
CA THR A 122 20.76 -5.11 -17.12
C THR A 122 19.97 -5.29 -18.43
N GLY A 123 19.70 -4.18 -19.14
CA GLY A 123 19.29 -4.20 -20.56
C GLY A 123 17.84 -4.57 -20.87
N LYS A 124 16.97 -4.70 -19.87
CA LYS A 124 15.53 -4.92 -20.09
C LYS A 124 14.77 -3.61 -19.86
N ASN A 125 13.85 -3.32 -20.76
CA ASN A 125 12.92 -2.19 -20.62
C ASN A 125 11.89 -2.55 -19.52
N VAL A 126 12.29 -2.43 -18.24
CA VAL A 126 11.46 -2.83 -17.10
C VAL A 126 10.69 -1.60 -16.62
N GLN A 127 9.39 -1.63 -16.80
CA GLN A 127 8.48 -0.56 -16.34
C GLN A 127 8.06 -0.68 -14.89
N THR A 128 8.28 -1.86 -14.29
CA THR A 128 7.86 -2.18 -12.92
C THR A 128 8.99 -2.87 -12.18
N PRO A 129 9.25 -2.53 -10.90
CA PRO A 129 10.31 -3.15 -10.12
C PRO A 129 10.05 -4.65 -9.94
N THR A 130 11.12 -5.42 -9.84
CA THR A 130 11.08 -6.85 -9.54
C THR A 130 11.41 -7.11 -8.07
N VAL A 131 11.13 -8.34 -7.61
CA VAL A 131 11.55 -8.78 -6.27
C VAL A 131 13.08 -8.73 -6.15
N GLU A 132 13.80 -9.09 -7.21
CA GLU A 132 15.26 -9.02 -7.26
C GLU A 132 15.75 -7.59 -7.04
N MET A 133 15.14 -6.61 -7.71
CA MET A 133 15.46 -5.21 -7.51
C MET A 133 15.22 -4.77 -6.06
N ALA A 134 14.08 -5.15 -5.49
CA ALA A 134 13.79 -4.82 -4.09
C ALA A 134 14.83 -5.39 -3.13
N LEU A 135 15.28 -6.61 -3.36
CA LEU A 135 16.33 -7.23 -2.56
C LEU A 135 17.69 -6.56 -2.72
N ARG A 136 18.04 -6.15 -3.94
CA ARG A 136 19.32 -5.44 -4.20
C ARG A 136 19.33 -4.08 -3.51
N LEU A 137 18.22 -3.33 -3.56
CA LEU A 137 18.10 -2.04 -2.88
C LEU A 137 18.12 -2.21 -1.36
N TYR A 138 17.39 -3.19 -0.85
CA TYR A 138 17.37 -3.51 0.57
C TYR A 138 18.74 -3.94 1.08
N GLY A 139 19.51 -4.67 0.27
CA GLY A 139 20.85 -5.14 0.57
C GLY A 139 21.93 -4.05 0.65
N ILE A 140 21.64 -2.81 0.22
CA ILE A 140 22.51 -1.66 0.44
C ILE A 140 22.55 -1.30 1.92
N THR A 141 21.42 -1.44 2.61
CA THR A 141 21.25 -0.99 4.00
C THR A 141 21.48 -2.10 5.03
N ILE A 142 20.96 -3.26 4.74
CA ILE A 142 20.99 -4.42 5.66
C ILE A 142 21.19 -5.65 4.77
N GLY A 143 22.34 -6.32 4.91
CA GLY A 143 22.54 -7.58 4.18
C GLY A 143 21.33 -8.52 4.43
N PRO A 144 20.61 -8.98 3.39
CA PRO A 144 19.38 -9.74 3.59
C PRO A 144 19.70 -11.05 4.34
N ASP A 145 19.07 -11.25 5.51
CA ASP A 145 19.07 -12.56 6.16
C ASP A 145 18.24 -13.51 5.28
N PHE A 146 18.70 -14.75 5.16
CA PHE A 146 18.02 -15.79 4.38
C PHE A 146 16.55 -15.99 4.82
N LYS A 147 16.26 -15.84 6.11
CA LYS A 147 14.91 -15.94 6.67
C LYS A 147 13.99 -14.80 6.19
N GLU A 148 14.53 -13.59 6.13
CA GLU A 148 13.79 -12.42 5.65
C GLU A 148 13.48 -12.53 4.16
N THR A 149 14.43 -13.02 3.37
CA THR A 149 14.23 -13.30 1.95
C THR A 149 13.10 -14.31 1.72
N ALA A 150 12.98 -15.32 2.59
CA ALA A 150 11.92 -16.31 2.53
C ALA A 150 10.51 -15.73 2.72
N LEU A 151 10.35 -14.63 3.47
CA LEU A 151 9.05 -13.95 3.63
C LEU A 151 8.56 -13.34 2.31
N LEU A 152 9.46 -12.76 1.52
CA LEU A 152 9.10 -12.22 0.19
C LEU A 152 8.79 -13.32 -0.82
N VAL A 153 9.45 -14.46 -0.71
CA VAL A 153 9.22 -15.61 -1.61
C VAL A 153 7.87 -16.24 -1.39
N ASN A 154 7.49 -16.42 -0.12
CA ASN A 154 6.27 -17.14 0.21
C ASN A 154 4.98 -16.38 -0.10
N ARG A 155 5.04 -15.08 -0.33
CA ARG A 155 3.88 -14.20 -0.67
C ARG A 155 2.57 -14.62 0.01
N THR A 156 2.66 -14.94 1.30
CA THR A 156 1.49 -15.35 2.08
C THR A 156 0.95 -14.18 2.88
N GLY A 157 -0.35 -14.18 3.15
CA GLY A 157 -0.98 -13.21 4.04
C GLY A 157 -1.19 -11.83 3.43
N ASP A 158 -1.05 -10.81 4.27
CA ASP A 158 -1.40 -9.43 3.95
C ASP A 158 -0.51 -8.81 2.87
N PHE A 159 0.77 -9.14 2.86
CA PHE A 159 1.72 -8.67 1.83
C PHE A 159 1.27 -9.08 0.42
N ALA A 160 0.96 -10.37 0.22
CA ALA A 160 0.49 -10.86 -1.07
C ALA A 160 -0.83 -10.19 -1.50
N SER A 161 -1.71 -9.89 -0.55
CA SER A 161 -2.98 -9.23 -0.83
C SER A 161 -2.84 -7.78 -1.31
N CYS A 162 -1.71 -7.13 -1.04
CA CYS A 162 -1.41 -5.77 -1.47
C CYS A 162 -0.96 -5.68 -2.93
N LEU A 163 -0.45 -6.76 -3.49
CA LEU A 163 0.14 -6.79 -4.83
C LEU A 163 -0.87 -7.25 -5.88
N ASP A 164 -0.72 -6.75 -7.11
CA ASP A 164 -1.44 -7.29 -8.26
C ASP A 164 -0.93 -8.70 -8.57
N SER A 165 -1.87 -9.62 -8.79
CA SER A 165 -1.56 -11.03 -9.10
C SER A 165 -1.23 -11.22 -10.58
N HIS A 166 -0.21 -10.53 -11.07
CA HIS A 166 0.36 -10.81 -12.39
C HIS A 166 1.39 -11.96 -12.32
N SER A 167 1.08 -13.02 -11.58
CA SER A 167 1.92 -14.21 -11.54
C SER A 167 1.85 -14.93 -12.87
N ASN A 168 2.72 -14.56 -13.80
CA ASN A 168 3.08 -15.47 -14.86
C ASN A 168 3.80 -16.64 -14.19
N SER A 169 3.10 -17.74 -14.00
CA SER A 169 3.59 -18.98 -13.36
C SER A 169 4.85 -19.59 -14.00
N SER A 170 5.36 -18.98 -15.07
CA SER A 170 6.57 -19.38 -15.78
C SER A 170 7.83 -18.59 -15.42
N LYS A 171 7.72 -17.51 -14.64
CA LYS A 171 8.89 -16.72 -14.23
C LYS A 171 9.44 -17.24 -12.91
N ALA A 172 10.77 -17.18 -12.76
CA ALA A 172 11.39 -17.41 -11.47
C ALA A 172 10.92 -16.34 -10.47
N TRP A 173 10.74 -16.70 -9.21
CA TRP A 173 10.18 -15.82 -8.17
C TRP A 173 10.88 -14.44 -8.04
N HIS A 174 12.20 -14.38 -8.25
CA HIS A 174 12.98 -13.14 -8.19
C HIS A 174 12.69 -12.20 -9.37
N GLN A 175 12.20 -12.73 -10.49
CA GLN A 175 11.82 -11.97 -11.69
C GLN A 175 10.37 -11.50 -11.67
N GLU A 176 9.63 -11.84 -10.61
CA GLU A 176 8.25 -11.39 -10.49
C GLU A 176 8.18 -9.88 -10.24
N THR A 177 7.27 -9.23 -10.94
CA THR A 177 7.06 -7.79 -10.84
C THR A 177 6.31 -7.43 -9.59
N LEU A 178 6.68 -6.30 -8.97
CA LEU A 178 6.03 -5.70 -7.83
C LEU A 178 5.14 -4.55 -8.32
N SER A 179 3.85 -4.71 -8.24
CA SER A 179 2.87 -3.68 -8.57
C SER A 179 1.80 -3.65 -7.48
N LEU A 180 1.53 -2.48 -6.92
CA LEU A 180 0.44 -2.33 -5.98
C LEU A 180 -0.91 -2.40 -6.70
N ARG A 181 -1.88 -3.01 -6.05
CA ARG A 181 -3.26 -2.95 -6.52
C ARG A 181 -3.73 -1.51 -6.61
N LYS A 182 -4.31 -1.13 -7.74
CA LYS A 182 -4.79 0.24 -7.98
C LYS A 182 -5.66 0.80 -6.85
N PRO A 183 -6.58 0.02 -6.25
CA PRO A 183 -7.35 0.48 -5.11
C PRO A 183 -6.50 0.85 -3.90
N LEU A 184 -5.50 0.03 -3.59
CA LEU A 184 -4.57 0.29 -2.51
C LEU A 184 -3.72 1.52 -2.79
N LEU A 185 -3.16 1.64 -3.99
CA LEU A 185 -2.37 2.81 -4.38
C LEU A 185 -3.18 4.10 -4.25
N SER A 186 -4.43 4.14 -4.73
CA SER A 186 -5.31 5.30 -4.57
C SER A 186 -5.55 5.65 -3.09
N TYR A 187 -5.78 4.65 -2.24
CA TYR A 187 -5.95 4.83 -0.81
C TYR A 187 -4.70 5.42 -0.15
N LEU A 188 -3.52 4.85 -0.45
CA LEU A 188 -2.24 5.30 0.09
C LEU A 188 -1.87 6.71 -0.35
N LEU A 189 -2.39 7.18 -1.49
CA LEU A 189 -2.23 8.55 -1.98
C LEU A 189 -3.24 9.54 -1.39
N GLY A 190 -4.10 9.09 -0.47
CA GLY A 190 -5.18 9.92 0.06
C GLY A 190 -6.21 10.30 -0.99
N GLN A 191 -6.20 9.66 -2.17
CA GLN A 191 -7.19 9.90 -3.19
C GLN A 191 -8.50 9.20 -2.80
N PRO A 192 -9.64 9.84 -3.04
CA PRO A 192 -10.90 9.17 -2.84
C PRO A 192 -10.88 7.92 -3.71
N PHE A 193 -11.01 6.77 -3.06
CA PHE A 193 -11.07 5.49 -3.74
C PHE A 193 -12.28 5.50 -4.68
N VAL A 194 -12.04 5.88 -5.92
CA VAL A 194 -12.98 5.69 -7.02
C VAL A 194 -12.87 4.22 -7.44
N ALA A 195 -13.11 3.33 -6.49
CA ALA A 195 -13.45 1.99 -6.89
C ALA A 195 -14.65 2.09 -7.79
N SER A 196 -14.77 1.19 -8.71
CA SER A 196 -16.00 0.83 -9.38
C SER A 196 -17.07 0.33 -8.38
N TYR A 197 -17.00 0.83 -7.14
CA TYR A 197 -18.11 0.72 -6.20
C TYR A 197 -19.25 1.46 -6.87
N ARG A 198 -20.10 0.72 -7.49
CA ARG A 198 -21.39 1.29 -7.83
C ARG A 198 -21.96 1.79 -6.51
N LYS A 199 -21.83 3.09 -6.24
CA LYS A 199 -22.68 3.75 -5.27
C LYS A 199 -24.07 3.46 -5.79
N TYR A 200 -24.69 2.45 -5.27
CA TYR A 200 -26.10 2.25 -5.49
C TYR A 200 -26.75 3.37 -4.70
N ALA A 201 -27.03 4.45 -5.42
CA ALA A 201 -28.05 5.36 -4.93
C ALA A 201 -29.27 4.48 -4.65
N VAL A 202 -29.70 4.47 -3.41
CA VAL A 202 -30.91 3.75 -3.04
C VAL A 202 -32.01 4.33 -3.93
N GLN A 203 -32.45 3.55 -4.95
CA GLN A 203 -33.51 4.00 -5.84
C GLN A 203 -34.77 4.23 -5.04
N GLU A 204 -35.23 5.43 -4.99
CA GLU A 204 -36.54 5.74 -4.40
C GLU A 204 -37.61 5.80 -5.48
N PRO A 205 -38.82 5.28 -5.24
CA PRO A 205 -39.21 4.56 -4.02
C PRO A 205 -38.64 3.14 -3.93
N LEU A 206 -38.24 2.74 -2.72
CA LEU A 206 -37.80 1.36 -2.50
C LEU A 206 -38.95 0.38 -2.81
N PRO A 207 -38.70 -0.71 -3.57
CA PRO A 207 -39.72 -1.73 -3.80
C PRO A 207 -40.16 -2.32 -2.45
N LYS A 208 -41.41 -2.80 -2.38
CA LYS A 208 -41.94 -3.39 -1.15
C LYS A 208 -41.06 -4.53 -0.66
N LEU A 209 -40.59 -4.40 0.57
CA LEU A 209 -39.77 -5.44 1.21
C LEU A 209 -40.68 -6.58 1.66
N LEU A 210 -40.47 -7.75 1.06
CA LEU A 210 -41.16 -8.99 1.45
C LEU A 210 -40.28 -9.75 2.46
N VAL A 211 -40.06 -9.18 3.63
CA VAL A 211 -39.32 -9.79 4.73
C VAL A 211 -40.23 -9.78 5.93
N TYR A 212 -40.09 -10.77 6.80
CA TYR A 212 -40.79 -10.78 8.10
C TYR A 212 -40.40 -9.50 8.86
N GLU A 213 -41.39 -8.73 9.28
CA GLU A 213 -41.22 -7.49 10.03
C GLU A 213 -40.29 -7.69 11.25
N GLU A 214 -40.39 -8.81 11.94
CA GLU A 214 -39.51 -9.20 13.06
C GLU A 214 -38.00 -9.21 12.70
N VAL A 215 -37.63 -9.57 11.45
CA VAL A 215 -36.22 -9.59 11.02
C VAL A 215 -35.72 -8.17 10.82
N LEU A 216 -36.56 -7.30 10.29
CA LEU A 216 -36.22 -5.90 10.11
C LEU A 216 -36.09 -5.19 11.45
N GLU A 217 -37.06 -5.40 12.36
CA GLU A 217 -37.03 -4.83 13.70
C GLU A 217 -35.82 -5.29 14.50
N LYS A 218 -35.46 -6.58 14.46
CA LYS A 218 -34.23 -7.09 15.08
C LYS A 218 -32.98 -6.44 14.51
N ALA A 219 -32.89 -6.31 13.18
CA ALA A 219 -31.73 -5.69 12.55
C ALA A 219 -31.60 -4.21 12.93
N ILE A 220 -32.73 -3.47 13.01
CA ILE A 220 -32.79 -2.08 13.47
C ILE A 220 -32.37 -1.98 14.94
N SER A 221 -32.91 -2.84 15.81
CA SER A 221 -32.60 -2.86 17.24
C SER A 221 -31.11 -3.09 17.48
N VAL A 222 -30.50 -4.07 16.81
CA VAL A 222 -29.06 -4.35 16.90
C VAL A 222 -28.23 -3.16 16.40
N SER A 223 -28.65 -2.54 15.29
CA SER A 223 -27.94 -1.38 14.73
C SER A 223 -28.00 -0.15 15.64
N ASN A 224 -29.10 0.06 16.35
CA ASN A 224 -29.26 1.15 17.30
C ASN A 224 -28.46 0.94 18.58
N HIS A 225 -28.38 -0.28 19.09
CA HIS A 225 -27.62 -0.60 20.31
C HIS A 225 -26.12 -0.40 20.12
N GLN A 226 -25.60 -0.66 18.92
CA GLN A 226 -24.18 -0.46 18.63
C GLN A 226 -23.82 0.94 18.15
N GLY A 227 -24.80 1.81 17.89
CA GLY A 227 -24.52 3.21 17.55
C GLY A 227 -23.77 4.00 18.63
N THR A 228 -23.67 3.45 19.85
CA THR A 228 -22.92 3.99 20.99
C THR A 228 -21.58 3.30 21.23
N SER A 229 -21.27 2.23 20.52
CA SER A 229 -20.00 1.49 20.61
C SER A 229 -19.01 1.97 19.56
N ALA A 230 -17.74 2.06 19.94
CA ALA A 230 -16.64 2.35 19.00
C ALA A 230 -16.34 1.17 18.06
N GLU A 231 -16.89 -0.01 18.34
CA GLU A 231 -16.67 -1.22 17.55
C GLU A 231 -17.60 -1.28 16.32
N PRO A 232 -17.09 -1.71 15.15
CA PRO A 232 -17.91 -1.87 13.97
C PRO A 232 -18.93 -3.00 14.11
N LEU A 233 -20.17 -2.74 13.72
CA LEU A 233 -21.21 -3.76 13.65
C LEU A 233 -20.97 -4.65 12.42
N VAL A 234 -20.79 -5.94 12.65
CA VAL A 234 -20.74 -6.94 11.59
C VAL A 234 -22.02 -7.78 11.60
N MET A 235 -22.82 -7.67 10.53
CA MET A 235 -24.02 -8.46 10.33
C MET A 235 -23.85 -9.48 9.21
N TYR A 236 -24.17 -10.73 9.49
CA TYR A 236 -24.14 -11.81 8.49
C TYR A 236 -25.53 -12.07 7.94
N LEU A 237 -25.76 -11.76 6.65
CA LEU A 237 -27.00 -12.04 5.94
C LEU A 237 -26.80 -13.23 5.00
N TYR A 238 -27.31 -14.38 5.34
CA TYR A 238 -27.26 -15.58 4.51
C TYR A 238 -28.62 -15.91 3.89
N GLY A 239 -28.60 -16.66 2.80
CA GLY A 239 -29.82 -17.05 2.09
C GLY A 239 -29.60 -17.21 0.60
N ARG A 240 -30.62 -17.70 -0.13
CA ARG A 240 -30.56 -17.96 -1.57
C ARG A 240 -30.22 -16.71 -2.37
N LYS A 241 -29.62 -16.89 -3.57
CA LYS A 241 -29.40 -15.81 -4.52
C LYS A 241 -30.76 -15.14 -4.83
N LYS A 242 -30.78 -13.81 -4.94
CA LYS A 242 -31.99 -12.99 -5.18
C LYS A 242 -33.03 -12.99 -4.03
N SER A 243 -32.69 -13.39 -2.81
CA SER A 243 -33.62 -13.38 -1.65
C SER A 243 -33.86 -12.00 -1.03
N GLY A 244 -33.52 -10.92 -1.68
CA GLY A 244 -33.77 -9.55 -1.18
C GLY A 244 -32.76 -9.01 -0.17
N LYS A 245 -31.60 -9.68 0.07
CA LYS A 245 -30.59 -9.23 1.04
C LYS A 245 -30.12 -7.79 0.78
N LYS A 246 -29.86 -7.42 -0.48
CA LYS A 246 -29.47 -6.05 -0.83
C LYS A 246 -30.58 -5.04 -0.52
N LEU A 247 -31.83 -5.42 -0.79
CA LEU A 247 -32.98 -4.56 -0.50
C LEU A 247 -33.13 -4.35 1.00
N LEU A 248 -32.96 -5.39 1.83
CA LEU A 248 -33.00 -5.27 3.30
C LEU A 248 -31.93 -4.29 3.79
N ILE A 249 -30.69 -4.40 3.28
CA ILE A 249 -29.61 -3.45 3.62
C ILE A 249 -29.97 -2.02 3.21
N SER A 250 -30.58 -1.83 2.04
CA SER A 250 -31.03 -0.53 1.59
C SER A 250 -32.11 0.09 2.49
N TYR A 251 -33.03 -0.74 3.01
CA TYR A 251 -34.02 -0.30 4.01
C TYR A 251 -33.38 0.08 5.33
N LEU A 252 -32.44 -0.72 5.83
CA LEU A 252 -31.68 -0.42 7.04
C LEU A 252 -30.89 0.89 6.91
N ALA A 253 -30.22 1.08 5.78
CA ALA A 253 -29.47 2.30 5.51
C ALA A 253 -30.38 3.54 5.48
N LYS A 254 -31.53 3.44 4.85
CA LYS A 254 -32.53 4.51 4.83
C LYS A 254 -33.03 4.82 6.25
N TYR A 255 -33.32 3.79 7.03
CA TYR A 255 -33.76 3.94 8.43
C TYR A 255 -32.71 4.63 9.28
N LEU A 256 -31.44 4.21 9.12
CA LEU A 256 -30.30 4.74 9.87
C LEU A 256 -29.75 6.05 9.31
N GLN A 257 -30.32 6.54 8.22
CA GLN A 257 -29.84 7.74 7.46
C GLN A 257 -28.35 7.66 7.12
N ARG A 258 -27.85 6.47 6.80
CA ARG A 258 -26.45 6.23 6.45
C ARG A 258 -26.29 5.83 4.99
N PRO A 259 -25.22 6.29 4.31
CA PRO A 259 -24.92 5.82 2.97
C PRO A 259 -24.59 4.33 2.98
N VAL A 260 -24.93 3.63 1.88
CA VAL A 260 -24.60 2.22 1.67
C VAL A 260 -23.67 2.06 0.50
N THR A 261 -22.62 1.30 0.70
CA THR A 261 -21.73 0.85 -0.38
C THR A 261 -21.81 -0.68 -0.46
N PHE A 262 -22.16 -1.18 -1.66
CA PHE A 262 -22.13 -2.61 -1.92
C PHE A 262 -20.80 -2.99 -2.55
N LEU A 263 -20.07 -3.88 -1.89
CA LEU A 263 -18.83 -4.44 -2.39
C LEU A 263 -19.08 -5.86 -2.87
N CYS A 264 -18.61 -6.18 -4.07
CA CYS A 264 -18.58 -7.56 -4.50
C CYS A 264 -17.25 -8.18 -4.04
N TRP A 265 -17.31 -9.36 -3.43
CA TRP A 265 -16.10 -10.05 -2.98
C TRP A 265 -15.10 -10.30 -4.12
N GLN A 266 -15.61 -10.58 -5.31
CA GLN A 266 -14.81 -10.76 -6.52
C GLN A 266 -14.11 -9.47 -6.98
N ASP A 267 -14.68 -8.29 -6.65
CA ASP A 267 -14.07 -7.00 -6.98
C ASP A 267 -12.96 -6.64 -5.98
N ILE A 268 -13.04 -7.20 -4.75
CA ILE A 268 -12.03 -6.97 -3.68
C ILE A 268 -10.90 -7.99 -3.80
N PHE A 269 -11.26 -9.23 -4.05
CA PHE A 269 -10.32 -10.35 -4.18
C PHE A 269 -10.57 -11.03 -5.53
N PRO A 270 -9.96 -10.57 -6.62
CA PRO A 270 -10.03 -11.29 -7.87
C PRO A 270 -9.42 -12.68 -7.65
N MET A 271 -10.28 -13.69 -7.62
CA MET A 271 -9.81 -15.07 -7.61
C MET A 271 -9.07 -15.29 -8.94
N SER A 272 -7.79 -15.66 -8.87
CA SER A 272 -7.10 -16.27 -9.99
C SER A 272 -7.85 -17.55 -10.35
N GLU A 273 -8.43 -17.61 -11.55
CA GLU A 273 -8.88 -18.87 -12.14
C GLU A 273 -7.70 -19.81 -12.39
#